data_0f94e226e537dae02980c39174425a67
#
_entry.id   0f94e226e537dae02980c39174425a67
#
_cell.length_a   1.000
_cell.length_b   1.000
_cell.length_c   1.000
_cell.angle_alpha   90.00
_cell.angle_beta   90.00
_cell.angle_gamma   90.00
#
_symmetry.space_group_name_H-M   'P 1'
#
loop_
_entity.id
_entity.type
_entity.pdbx_description
1 polymer ?
#
loop_
_entity_poly.entity_id
_entity_poly.type
_entity_poly.pdbx_seq_one_letter_code
_entity_poly.pdbx_strand_id
1 'polypeptide(L)'
;ITITGNNGIEVTYYNKYRQLKEKNPKCLYIDNSKKIIRIEIRCFKKKVRHLTKKFKCTSASSFLKESDIIGKYIFKHYANIFYGTGDFYKLTDIYSMIDKSSCKKKSKKLMKELVKSSATHSSLDRAFDILNFNKSQIKAILKKFNKIGVSPVVIPRRYEFDTIRNPLDLALKYSDYDDLCV
;
A
#
# COMPACT_ATOMS: atom_id res chain seq x y z
N ILE A 1 -11.62 -6.81 -1.28
CA ILE A 1 -11.25 -6.31 -2.63
C ILE A 1 -10.19 -7.25 -3.17
N THR A 2 -10.43 -7.78 -4.37
CA THR A 2 -9.46 -8.62 -5.10
C THR A 2 -9.07 -7.91 -6.38
N ILE A 3 -7.78 -7.82 -6.66
CA ILE A 3 -7.26 -7.30 -7.91
C ILE A 3 -6.51 -8.43 -8.60
N THR A 4 -6.97 -8.79 -9.79
CA THR A 4 -6.34 -9.80 -10.63
C THR A 4 -5.53 -9.11 -11.72
N GLY A 5 -4.23 -9.32 -11.74
CA GLY A 5 -3.34 -8.77 -12.76
C GLY A 5 -3.09 -9.77 -13.88
N ASN A 6 -3.00 -9.30 -15.13
CA ASN A 6 -2.70 -10.11 -16.33
C ASN A 6 -1.33 -10.84 -16.27
N ASN A 7 -0.54 -10.60 -15.24
CA ASN A 7 0.83 -11.12 -15.09
C ASN A 7 0.95 -12.37 -14.20
N GLY A 8 -0.14 -13.10 -13.99
CA GLY A 8 -0.14 -14.31 -13.15
C GLY A 8 -0.01 -14.00 -11.66
N ILE A 9 -0.64 -12.93 -11.21
CA ILE A 9 -0.74 -12.52 -9.80
C ILE A 9 -2.17 -12.18 -9.45
N GLU A 10 -2.56 -12.55 -8.24
CA GLU A 10 -3.79 -12.12 -7.57
C GLU A 10 -3.43 -11.51 -6.23
N VAL A 11 -3.92 -10.31 -5.96
CA VAL A 11 -3.75 -9.63 -4.69
C VAL A 11 -5.12 -9.45 -4.06
N THR A 12 -5.32 -10.03 -2.89
CA THR A 12 -6.57 -9.95 -2.13
C THR A 12 -6.33 -9.20 -0.83
N TYR A 13 -7.20 -8.25 -0.56
CA TYR A 13 -7.18 -7.41 0.63
C TYR A 13 -8.52 -7.50 1.34
N TYR A 14 -8.53 -7.89 2.61
CA TYR A 14 -9.77 -8.06 3.36
C TYR A 14 -9.63 -7.92 4.87
N ASN A 15 -10.75 -7.57 5.51
CA ASN A 15 -10.89 -7.59 6.95
C ASN A 15 -11.05 -9.04 7.43
N LYS A 16 -10.12 -9.52 8.26
CA LYS A 16 -10.08 -10.92 8.71
C LYS A 16 -11.27 -11.29 9.57
N TYR A 17 -11.73 -10.40 10.44
CA TYR A 17 -12.91 -10.60 11.26
C TYR A 17 -14.17 -10.84 10.41
N ARG A 18 -14.40 -9.96 9.42
CA ARG A 18 -15.54 -10.09 8.51
C ARG A 18 -15.52 -11.41 7.74
N GLN A 19 -14.34 -11.79 7.23
CA GLN A 19 -14.16 -13.06 6.54
C GLN A 19 -14.47 -14.26 7.44
N LEU A 20 -13.97 -14.26 8.68
CA LEU A 20 -14.23 -15.35 9.64
C LEU A 20 -15.70 -15.42 10.00
N LYS A 21 -16.34 -14.28 10.25
CA LYS A 21 -17.77 -14.21 10.57
C LYS A 21 -18.65 -14.79 9.45
N GLU A 22 -18.26 -14.58 8.19
CA GLU A 22 -18.98 -15.09 7.03
C GLU A 22 -18.70 -16.58 6.76
N LYS A 23 -17.44 -17.01 6.88
CA LYS A 23 -17.02 -18.37 6.47
C LYS A 23 -16.93 -19.38 7.61
N ASN A 24 -16.64 -18.94 8.82
CA ASN A 24 -16.50 -19.81 10.00
C ASN A 24 -16.90 -19.06 11.28
N PRO A 25 -18.22 -18.79 11.47
CA PRO A 25 -18.72 -18.00 12.60
C PRO A 25 -18.46 -18.65 13.97
N LYS A 26 -18.15 -19.94 14.02
CA LYS A 26 -17.82 -20.69 15.25
C LYS A 26 -16.32 -20.72 15.57
N CYS A 27 -15.51 -19.94 14.85
CA CYS A 27 -14.06 -19.88 15.12
C CYS A 27 -13.79 -19.27 16.51
N LEU A 28 -13.09 -20.00 17.35
CA LEU A 28 -12.73 -19.57 18.73
C LEU A 28 -11.94 -18.26 18.78
N TYR A 29 -11.18 -17.97 17.73
CA TYR A 29 -10.32 -16.77 17.63
C TYR A 29 -10.94 -15.62 16.83
N ILE A 30 -12.27 -15.65 16.61
CA ILE A 30 -12.95 -14.64 15.79
C ILE A 30 -12.77 -13.23 16.35
N ASP A 31 -12.83 -13.09 17.67
CA ASP A 31 -12.71 -11.79 18.34
C ASP A 31 -11.29 -11.21 18.25
N ASN A 32 -10.28 -12.05 18.28
CA ASN A 32 -8.88 -11.64 18.10
C ASN A 32 -8.62 -11.07 16.70
N SER A 33 -9.47 -11.39 15.73
CA SER A 33 -9.34 -10.93 14.35
C SER A 33 -9.98 -9.56 14.06
N LYS A 34 -10.66 -8.92 15.02
CA LYS A 34 -11.43 -7.67 14.84
C LYS A 34 -10.62 -6.51 14.27
N LYS A 35 -9.31 -6.46 14.54
CA LYS A 35 -8.41 -5.39 14.07
C LYS A 35 -7.43 -5.86 13.00
N ILE A 36 -7.59 -7.08 12.48
CA ILE A 36 -6.67 -7.65 11.51
C ILE A 36 -7.16 -7.35 10.09
N ILE A 37 -6.31 -6.67 9.35
CA ILE A 37 -6.43 -6.54 7.90
C ILE A 37 -5.41 -7.49 7.29
N ARG A 38 -5.86 -8.35 6.36
CA ARG A 38 -5.02 -9.34 5.71
C ARG A 38 -4.80 -9.00 4.24
N ILE A 39 -3.56 -9.11 3.81
CA ILE A 39 -3.16 -9.04 2.40
C ILE A 39 -2.65 -10.42 2.00
N GLU A 40 -3.24 -11.00 0.96
CA GLU A 40 -2.78 -12.23 0.35
C GLU A 40 -2.31 -11.93 -1.07
N ILE A 41 -1.14 -12.44 -1.41
CA ILE A 41 -0.59 -12.32 -2.75
C ILE A 41 -0.35 -13.72 -3.28
N ARG A 42 -1.14 -14.12 -4.28
CA ARG A 42 -1.03 -15.42 -4.94
C ARG A 42 -0.26 -15.27 -6.23
N CYS A 43 0.82 -16.03 -6.35
CA CYS A 43 1.63 -16.09 -7.55
C CYS A 43 1.30 -17.37 -8.34
N PHE A 44 0.78 -17.21 -9.54
CA PHE A 44 0.54 -18.33 -10.44
C PHE A 44 1.79 -18.70 -11.25
N LYS A 45 1.75 -19.83 -11.92
CA LYS A 45 2.87 -20.45 -12.68
C LYS A 45 3.72 -19.45 -13.48
N LYS A 46 3.09 -18.52 -14.20
CA LYS A 46 3.80 -17.50 -15.01
C LYS A 46 4.66 -16.60 -14.13
N LYS A 47 4.11 -16.16 -12.99
CA LYS A 47 4.84 -15.29 -12.06
C LYS A 47 5.93 -16.04 -11.31
N VAL A 48 5.65 -17.27 -10.86
CA VAL A 48 6.67 -18.10 -10.21
C VAL A 48 7.86 -18.30 -11.14
N ARG A 49 7.66 -18.65 -12.41
CA ARG A 49 8.74 -18.75 -13.39
C ARG A 49 9.55 -17.47 -13.55
N HIS A 50 8.88 -16.30 -13.55
CA HIS A 50 9.57 -15.02 -13.61
C HIS A 50 10.43 -14.78 -12.37
N LEU A 51 9.91 -15.09 -11.18
CA LEU A 51 10.63 -14.94 -9.91
C LEU A 51 11.82 -15.90 -9.83
N THR A 52 11.64 -17.17 -10.23
CA THR A 52 12.71 -18.16 -10.32
C THR A 52 13.90 -17.64 -11.16
N LYS A 53 13.60 -17.07 -12.33
CA LYS A 53 14.64 -16.45 -13.18
C LYS A 53 15.27 -15.22 -12.52
N LYS A 54 14.46 -14.35 -11.96
CA LYS A 54 14.92 -13.10 -11.33
C LYS A 54 15.86 -13.36 -10.16
N PHE A 55 15.53 -14.33 -9.31
CA PHE A 55 16.31 -14.71 -8.14
C PHE A 55 17.32 -15.83 -8.40
N LYS A 56 17.50 -16.22 -9.69
CA LYS A 56 18.46 -17.23 -10.14
C LYS A 56 18.30 -18.59 -9.43
N CYS A 57 17.06 -18.95 -9.04
CA CYS A 57 16.79 -20.23 -8.42
C CYS A 57 16.88 -21.36 -9.46
N THR A 58 17.68 -22.40 -9.18
CA THR A 58 17.92 -23.52 -10.09
C THR A 58 16.99 -24.70 -9.87
N SER A 59 16.34 -24.76 -8.70
CA SER A 59 15.43 -25.85 -8.29
C SER A 59 14.29 -25.31 -7.41
N ALA A 60 13.29 -26.15 -7.16
CA ALA A 60 12.23 -25.84 -6.20
C ALA A 60 12.78 -25.64 -4.78
N SER A 61 13.77 -26.44 -4.38
CA SER A 61 14.43 -26.32 -3.09
C SER A 61 15.17 -24.98 -2.96
N SER A 62 15.90 -24.53 -3.99
CA SER A 62 16.56 -23.23 -3.96
C SER A 62 15.55 -22.07 -3.92
N PHE A 63 14.40 -22.21 -4.59
CA PHE A 63 13.32 -21.22 -4.53
C PHE A 63 12.71 -21.12 -3.12
N LEU A 64 12.52 -22.26 -2.44
CA LEU A 64 12.01 -22.27 -1.07
C LEU A 64 13.02 -21.70 -0.07
N LYS A 65 14.31 -21.92 -0.25
CA LYS A 65 15.36 -21.28 0.58
C LYS A 65 15.36 -19.76 0.48
N GLU A 66 15.00 -19.23 -0.70
CA GLU A 66 14.91 -17.79 -0.95
C GLU A 66 13.50 -17.22 -0.69
N SER A 67 12.58 -18.00 -0.11
CA SER A 67 11.16 -17.64 0.03
C SER A 67 10.94 -16.32 0.77
N ASP A 68 11.71 -16.03 1.79
CA ASP A 68 11.58 -14.79 2.59
C ASP A 68 11.97 -13.57 1.77
N ILE A 69 13.10 -13.63 1.08
CA ILE A 69 13.57 -12.53 0.21
C ILE A 69 12.58 -12.31 -0.94
N ILE A 70 12.11 -13.40 -1.55
CA ILE A 70 11.11 -13.38 -2.61
C ILE A 70 9.78 -12.83 -2.07
N GLY A 71 9.36 -13.26 -0.90
CA GLY A 71 8.14 -12.81 -0.22
C GLY A 71 8.19 -11.32 0.09
N LYS A 72 9.25 -10.83 0.71
CA LYS A 72 9.47 -9.40 0.99
C LYS A 72 9.46 -8.58 -0.30
N TYR A 73 10.12 -9.04 -1.36
CA TYR A 73 10.11 -8.39 -2.67
C TYR A 73 8.70 -8.27 -3.26
N ILE A 74 7.95 -9.38 -3.27
CA ILE A 74 6.59 -9.43 -3.79
C ILE A 74 5.68 -8.52 -2.96
N PHE A 75 5.74 -8.65 -1.64
CA PHE A 75 4.93 -7.87 -0.72
C PHE A 75 5.18 -6.37 -0.90
N LYS A 76 6.43 -5.93 -0.88
CA LYS A 76 6.80 -4.52 -1.12
C LYS A 76 6.28 -3.99 -2.45
N HIS A 77 6.38 -4.81 -3.51
CA HIS A 77 5.96 -4.38 -4.84
C HIS A 77 4.43 -4.25 -4.97
N TYR A 78 3.67 -5.23 -4.47
CA TYR A 78 2.22 -5.28 -4.66
C TYR A 78 1.41 -4.60 -3.57
N ALA A 79 1.85 -4.63 -2.33
CA ALA A 79 1.19 -3.88 -1.26
C ALA A 79 1.30 -2.36 -1.48
N ASN A 80 2.39 -1.91 -2.11
CA ASN A 80 2.56 -0.50 -2.47
C ASN A 80 1.48 0.02 -3.46
N ILE A 81 0.86 -0.86 -4.23
CA ILE A 81 -0.27 -0.51 -5.11
C ILE A 81 -1.47 -0.01 -4.29
N PHE A 82 -1.68 -0.55 -3.07
CA PHE A 82 -2.80 -0.19 -2.21
C PHE A 82 -2.50 0.98 -1.27
N TYR A 83 -1.32 0.96 -0.67
CA TYR A 83 -0.98 1.95 0.36
C TYR A 83 -0.26 3.17 -0.22
N GLY A 84 0.30 3.03 -1.43
CA GLY A 84 1.20 4.04 -1.95
C GLY A 84 2.46 4.12 -1.09
N THR A 85 3.13 5.24 -1.14
CA THR A 85 4.33 5.54 -0.33
C THR A 85 4.08 6.76 0.52
N GLY A 86 4.74 6.80 1.68
CA GLY A 86 4.65 7.90 2.63
C GLY A 86 3.51 7.74 3.65
N ASP A 87 3.67 8.45 4.75
CA ASP A 87 2.71 8.45 5.85
C ASP A 87 1.48 9.29 5.52
N PHE A 88 0.40 9.02 6.23
CA PHE A 88 -0.87 9.74 6.08
C PHE A 88 -0.98 10.82 7.14
N TYR A 89 -1.46 12.00 6.75
CA TYR A 89 -1.60 13.17 7.61
C TYR A 89 -2.93 13.88 7.41
N LYS A 90 -3.26 14.81 8.29
CA LYS A 90 -4.35 15.74 8.08
C LYS A 90 -4.03 16.74 6.95
N LEU A 91 -5.06 17.31 6.36
CA LEU A 91 -4.92 18.21 5.20
C LEU A 91 -3.99 19.40 5.46
N THR A 92 -4.08 20.00 6.66
CA THR A 92 -3.24 21.15 7.09
C THR A 92 -1.77 20.80 7.10
N ASP A 93 -1.45 19.62 7.61
CA ASP A 93 -0.07 19.16 7.75
C ASP A 93 0.54 18.81 6.39
N ILE A 94 -0.24 18.14 5.53
CA ILE A 94 0.18 17.89 4.14
C ILE A 94 0.48 19.19 3.41
N TYR A 95 -0.34 20.23 3.59
CA TYR A 95 -0.09 21.55 2.99
C TYR A 95 1.22 22.16 3.48
N SER A 96 1.45 22.13 4.79
CA SER A 96 2.70 22.61 5.40
C SER A 96 3.92 21.85 4.83
N MET A 97 3.83 20.53 4.72
CA MET A 97 4.91 19.70 4.18
C MET A 97 5.16 19.99 2.70
N ILE A 98 4.11 20.20 1.91
CA ILE A 98 4.22 20.62 0.50
C ILE A 98 4.92 21.97 0.41
N ASP A 99 4.53 22.94 1.25
CA ASP A 99 5.13 24.29 1.24
C ASP A 99 6.62 24.29 1.61
N LYS A 100 7.00 23.46 2.57
CA LYS A 100 8.40 23.29 2.98
C LYS A 100 9.25 22.48 1.97
N SER A 101 8.61 21.79 1.03
CA SER A 101 9.32 20.96 0.07
C SER A 101 10.15 21.77 -0.94
N SER A 102 11.15 21.12 -1.54
CA SER A 102 11.96 21.69 -2.64
C SER A 102 11.25 21.71 -4.00
N CYS A 103 9.95 21.39 -4.05
CA CYS A 103 9.18 21.37 -5.29
C CYS A 103 8.96 22.76 -5.89
N LYS A 104 8.92 22.84 -7.23
CA LYS A 104 8.61 24.10 -7.94
C LYS A 104 7.18 24.59 -7.59
N LYS A 105 6.96 25.91 -7.56
CA LYS A 105 5.67 26.56 -7.23
C LYS A 105 4.47 25.95 -7.95
N LYS A 106 4.57 25.71 -9.27
CA LYS A 106 3.52 25.06 -10.08
C LYS A 106 3.20 23.64 -9.57
N SER A 107 4.23 22.88 -9.16
CA SER A 107 4.03 21.53 -8.63
C SER A 107 3.37 21.55 -7.25
N LYS A 108 3.77 22.47 -6.37
CA LYS A 108 3.14 22.65 -5.05
C LYS A 108 1.65 22.96 -5.18
N LYS A 109 1.28 23.86 -6.11
CA LYS A 109 -0.12 24.20 -6.38
C LYS A 109 -0.90 22.94 -6.79
N LEU A 110 -0.38 22.20 -7.77
CA LEU A 110 -1.01 20.98 -8.27
C LEU A 110 -1.13 19.88 -7.21
N MET A 111 -0.10 19.71 -6.37
CA MET A 111 -0.15 18.77 -5.23
C MET A 111 -1.24 19.15 -4.23
N LYS A 112 -1.38 20.43 -3.88
CA LYS A 112 -2.43 20.91 -2.98
C LYS A 112 -3.83 20.73 -3.57
N GLU A 113 -4.01 20.99 -4.86
CA GLU A 113 -5.28 20.75 -5.57
C GLU A 113 -5.66 19.27 -5.53
N LEU A 114 -4.71 18.37 -5.79
CA LEU A 114 -4.95 16.93 -5.71
C LEU A 114 -5.37 16.49 -4.30
N VAL A 115 -4.64 16.91 -3.27
CA VAL A 115 -4.94 16.55 -1.88
C VAL A 115 -6.31 17.10 -1.46
N LYS A 116 -6.65 18.35 -1.84
CA LYS A 116 -7.96 18.94 -1.60
C LYS A 116 -9.07 18.13 -2.27
N SER A 117 -8.91 17.81 -3.55
CA SER A 117 -9.89 17.02 -4.30
C SER A 117 -10.04 15.61 -3.72
N SER A 118 -8.93 14.95 -3.36
CA SER A 118 -8.93 13.63 -2.70
C SER A 118 -9.69 13.67 -1.36
N ALA A 119 -9.48 14.70 -0.55
CA ALA A 119 -10.18 14.90 0.72
C ALA A 119 -11.69 15.11 0.52
N THR A 120 -12.07 15.95 -0.46
CA THR A 120 -13.48 16.27 -0.74
C THR A 120 -14.25 15.06 -1.23
N HIS A 121 -13.64 14.25 -2.09
CA HIS A 121 -14.30 13.11 -2.72
C HIS A 121 -14.02 11.77 -2.05
N SER A 122 -13.21 11.75 -0.98
CA SER A 122 -12.79 10.55 -0.25
C SER A 122 -12.21 9.45 -1.19
N SER A 123 -11.62 9.86 -2.30
CA SER A 123 -11.07 8.97 -3.32
C SER A 123 -9.97 9.67 -4.12
N LEU A 124 -8.81 9.04 -4.17
CA LEU A 124 -7.69 9.53 -4.96
C LEU A 124 -7.92 9.35 -6.47
N ASP A 125 -8.51 8.21 -6.88
CA ASP A 125 -8.82 7.95 -8.28
C ASP A 125 -9.82 8.97 -8.81
N ARG A 126 -10.88 9.24 -8.05
CA ARG A 126 -11.86 10.27 -8.40
C ARG A 126 -11.24 11.66 -8.48
N ALA A 127 -10.26 11.96 -7.62
CA ALA A 127 -9.54 13.23 -7.69
C ALA A 127 -8.70 13.34 -8.96
N PHE A 128 -8.07 12.26 -9.42
CA PHE A 128 -7.37 12.25 -10.70
C PHE A 128 -8.29 12.49 -11.89
N ASP A 129 -9.48 11.86 -11.88
CA ASP A 129 -10.47 12.04 -12.94
C ASP A 129 -10.99 13.48 -13.00
N ILE A 130 -11.35 14.07 -11.85
CA ILE A 130 -11.85 15.45 -11.75
C ILE A 130 -10.80 16.46 -12.22
N LEU A 131 -9.52 16.22 -11.89
CA LEU A 131 -8.41 17.08 -12.30
C LEU A 131 -7.90 16.75 -13.72
N ASN A 132 -8.52 15.82 -14.42
CA ASN A 132 -8.17 15.37 -15.77
C ASN A 132 -6.70 14.97 -15.92
N PHE A 133 -6.16 14.25 -14.92
CA PHE A 133 -4.80 13.74 -14.99
C PHE A 133 -4.67 12.55 -15.94
N ASN A 134 -3.73 12.63 -16.87
CA ASN A 134 -3.33 11.46 -17.63
C ASN A 134 -2.36 10.57 -16.83
N LYS A 135 -2.14 9.32 -17.29
CA LYS A 135 -1.29 8.33 -16.60
C LYS A 135 0.14 8.84 -16.30
N SER A 136 0.72 9.63 -17.19
CA SER A 136 2.06 10.20 -17.02
C SER A 136 2.08 11.25 -15.90
N GLN A 137 1.08 12.13 -15.87
CA GLN A 137 0.92 13.15 -14.83
C GLN A 137 0.67 12.52 -13.46
N ILE A 138 -0.17 11.46 -13.38
CA ILE A 138 -0.39 10.68 -12.15
C ILE A 138 0.93 10.15 -11.63
N LYS A 139 1.71 9.45 -12.47
CA LYS A 139 3.01 8.91 -12.09
C LYS A 139 3.98 10.00 -11.61
N ALA A 140 4.02 11.13 -12.30
CA ALA A 140 4.90 12.24 -11.97
C ALA A 140 4.53 12.92 -10.64
N ILE A 141 3.23 13.12 -10.36
CA ILE A 141 2.79 13.75 -9.12
C ILE A 141 2.96 12.81 -7.92
N LEU A 142 2.64 11.53 -8.05
CA LEU A 142 2.86 10.53 -7.01
C LEU A 142 4.34 10.41 -6.66
N LYS A 143 5.25 10.47 -7.65
CA LYS A 143 6.70 10.51 -7.40
C LYS A 143 7.12 11.72 -6.54
N LYS A 144 6.43 12.86 -6.65
CA LYS A 144 6.71 14.04 -5.81
C LYS A 144 6.23 13.85 -4.38
N PHE A 145 5.06 13.25 -4.18
CA PHE A 145 4.59 12.87 -2.85
C PHE A 145 5.53 11.86 -2.19
N ASN A 146 5.97 10.84 -2.93
CA ASN A 146 6.97 9.89 -2.44
C ASN A 146 8.25 10.57 -1.98
N LYS A 147 8.74 11.57 -2.74
CA LYS A 147 9.97 12.30 -2.41
C LYS A 147 9.88 13.06 -1.08
N ILE A 148 8.69 13.53 -0.70
CA ILE A 148 8.46 14.23 0.57
C ILE A 148 7.94 13.31 1.69
N GLY A 149 7.83 11.99 1.42
CA GLY A 149 7.40 11.00 2.41
C GLY A 149 5.93 11.10 2.85
N VAL A 150 5.07 11.67 2.00
CA VAL A 150 3.66 11.94 2.32
C VAL A 150 2.74 11.23 1.36
N SER A 151 1.68 10.61 1.87
CA SER A 151 0.59 10.08 1.06
C SER A 151 -0.34 11.22 0.60
N PRO A 152 -0.82 11.23 -0.66
CA PRO A 152 -1.85 12.17 -1.10
C PRO A 152 -3.24 11.88 -0.52
N VAL A 153 -3.41 10.78 0.22
CA VAL A 153 -4.66 10.42 0.90
C VAL A 153 -4.68 11.07 2.28
N VAL A 154 -5.77 11.78 2.57
CA VAL A 154 -5.90 12.63 3.76
C VAL A 154 -6.61 11.89 4.89
N ILE A 155 -6.14 12.07 6.12
CA ILE A 155 -6.87 11.64 7.31
C ILE A 155 -8.08 12.58 7.53
N PRO A 156 -9.32 12.07 7.55
CA PRO A 156 -10.50 12.88 7.81
C PRO A 156 -10.43 13.57 9.18
N ARG A 157 -10.95 14.81 9.28
CA ARG A 157 -10.92 15.61 10.52
C ARG A 157 -11.58 14.95 11.73
N ARG A 158 -12.56 14.07 11.49
CA ARG A 158 -13.30 13.34 12.55
C ARG A 158 -12.46 12.34 13.35
N TYR A 159 -11.26 11.99 12.88
CA TYR A 159 -10.36 11.09 13.62
C TYR A 159 -9.47 11.90 14.56
N GLU A 160 -9.22 11.39 15.76
CA GLU A 160 -8.44 12.05 16.81
C GLU A 160 -6.93 12.07 16.52
N PHE A 161 -6.45 11.11 15.73
CA PHE A 161 -5.04 11.02 15.37
C PHE A 161 -4.67 11.92 14.19
N ASP A 162 -3.51 12.54 14.25
CA ASP A 162 -3.01 13.47 13.23
C ASP A 162 -2.17 12.77 12.16
N THR A 163 -1.57 11.63 12.52
CA THR A 163 -0.67 10.87 11.64
C THR A 163 -0.98 9.37 11.71
N ILE A 164 -0.95 8.71 10.55
CA ILE A 164 -0.92 7.24 10.45
C ILE A 164 0.32 6.88 9.65
N ARG A 165 1.21 6.08 10.25
CA ARG A 165 2.35 5.52 9.53
C ARG A 165 1.89 4.60 8.42
N ASN A 166 2.65 4.56 7.34
CA ASN A 166 2.33 3.68 6.23
C ASN A 166 2.35 2.21 6.71
N PRO A 167 1.23 1.48 6.60
CA PRO A 167 1.15 0.10 7.06
C PRO A 167 2.16 -0.83 6.37
N LEU A 168 2.55 -0.52 5.13
CA LEU A 168 3.56 -1.28 4.41
C LEU A 168 4.94 -1.14 5.05
N ASP A 169 5.33 0.08 5.43
CA ASP A 169 6.63 0.34 6.07
C ASP A 169 6.68 -0.31 7.46
N LEU A 170 5.56 -0.28 8.19
CA LEU A 170 5.42 -1.02 9.45
C LEU A 170 5.58 -2.52 9.25
N ALA A 171 4.83 -3.11 8.31
CA ALA A 171 4.88 -4.55 8.04
C ALA A 171 6.28 -5.01 7.61
N LEU A 172 6.98 -4.23 6.78
CA LEU A 172 8.35 -4.55 6.36
C LEU A 172 9.35 -4.43 7.51
N LYS A 173 9.18 -3.45 8.39
CA LYS A 173 10.03 -3.30 9.58
C LYS A 173 9.87 -4.45 10.56
N TYR A 174 8.64 -4.91 10.79
CA TYR A 174 8.37 -6.03 11.71
C TYR A 174 8.71 -7.39 11.10
N SER A 175 8.82 -7.54 9.79
CA SER A 175 9.28 -8.79 9.18
C SER A 175 10.77 -9.08 9.39
N ASP A 176 11.53 -8.11 9.88
CA ASP A 176 12.93 -8.28 10.28
C ASP A 176 13.09 -8.70 11.76
N TYR A 177 11.96 -8.83 12.50
CA TYR A 177 11.91 -9.29 13.90
C TYR A 177 11.40 -10.73 13.99
N ASP A 178 12.03 -11.67 13.25
CA ASP A 178 11.75 -13.12 13.39
C ASP A 178 12.25 -13.72 14.73
N ASP A 179 12.74 -12.89 15.67
CA ASP A 179 13.27 -13.33 16.98
C ASP A 179 12.30 -13.20 18.16
N LEU A 180 11.01 -12.91 17.94
CA LEU A 180 10.04 -12.66 19.03
C LEU A 180 8.86 -13.62 19.12
N CYS A 181 8.93 -14.80 18.49
CA CYS A 181 7.96 -15.87 18.70
C CYS A 181 8.66 -17.20 19.00
N VAL A 182 9.13 -17.33 20.23
CA VAL A 182 9.28 -18.62 20.91
C VAL A 182 8.30 -18.67 22.06
#